data_e70d214b16af72e55e71e0c23a2e9d28
#
_entry.id   e70d214b16af72e55e71e0c23a2e9d28
#
_cell.length_a   1.000
_cell.length_b   1.000
_cell.length_c   1.000
_cell.angle_alpha   90.00
_cell.angle_beta   90.00
_cell.angle_gamma   90.00
#
_symmetry.space_group_name_H-M   'P 1'
#
loop_
_entity.id
_entity.type
_entity.pdbx_description
1 polymer ?
#
loop_
_entity_poly.entity_id
_entity_poly.type
_entity_poly.pdbx_seq_one_letter_code
_entity_poly.pdbx_strand_id
1 'polypeptide(L)' 'MTAYDRLDLLFQQNNGIVKTAQVLEIGIAKSTFYAYAKQRGVE' A
#
# COMPACT_ATOMS: atom_id res chain seq x y z
N MET A 1 10.92 -8.52 -4.74
CA MET A 1 9.88 -7.87 -3.92
C MET A 1 8.58 -7.80 -4.66
N THR A 2 7.50 -8.15 -4.01
CA THR A 2 6.18 -8.01 -4.60
C THR A 2 5.59 -6.65 -4.26
N ALA A 3 4.49 -6.29 -4.93
CA ALA A 3 3.78 -5.04 -4.61
C ALA A 3 3.32 -5.03 -3.15
N TYR A 4 2.91 -6.18 -2.64
CA TYR A 4 2.47 -6.30 -1.24
C TYR A 4 3.61 -6.03 -0.27
N ASP A 5 4.81 -6.52 -0.58
CA ASP A 5 5.99 -6.26 0.25
C ASP A 5 6.31 -4.77 0.30
N ARG A 6 6.20 -4.09 -0.84
CA ARG A 6 6.41 -2.65 -0.91
C ARG A 6 5.39 -1.88 -0.10
N LEU A 7 4.13 -2.32 -0.16
CA LEU A 7 3.06 -1.71 0.63
C LEU A 7 3.28 -1.93 2.12
N ASP A 8 3.71 -3.11 2.51
CA ASP A 8 4.02 -3.41 3.91
C ASP A 8 5.10 -2.47 4.44
N LEU A 9 6.16 -2.26 3.66
CA LEU A 9 7.24 -1.34 4.02
C LEU A 9 6.73 0.09 4.13
N LEU A 10 5.91 0.51 3.18
CA LEU A 10 5.38 1.87 3.16
C LEU A 10 4.51 2.13 4.39
N PHE A 11 3.65 1.20 4.74
CA PHE A 11 2.84 1.32 5.95
C PHE A 11 3.70 1.38 7.22
N GLN A 12 4.74 0.55 7.26
CA GLN A 12 5.66 0.52 8.39
C GLN A 12 6.38 1.85 8.58
N GLN A 13 6.85 2.44 7.47
CA GLN A 13 7.56 3.71 7.48
C GLN A 13 6.66 4.90 7.86
N ASN A 14 5.37 4.78 7.60
CA ASN A 14 4.41 5.86 7.83
C ASN A 14 3.47 5.59 9.02
N ASN A 15 3.87 4.70 9.91
CA ASN A 15 3.11 4.38 11.11
C ASN A 15 1.67 3.91 10.83
N GLY A 16 1.50 3.21 9.72
CA GLY A 16 0.20 2.66 9.33
C GLY A 16 -0.70 3.63 8.58
N ILE A 17 -0.21 4.84 8.28
CA ILE A 17 -0.97 5.85 7.55
C ILE A 17 -0.37 6.03 6.16
N VAL A 18 -1.11 5.63 5.12
CA VAL A 18 -0.63 5.74 3.75
C VAL A 18 -1.76 6.30 2.89
N LYS A 19 -1.40 7.30 2.08
CA LYS A 19 -2.34 7.91 1.13
C LYS A 19 -2.24 7.24 -0.23
N THR A 20 -3.35 7.20 -0.95
CA THR A 20 -3.38 6.64 -2.30
C THR A 20 -2.34 7.28 -3.22
N ALA A 21 -2.14 8.58 -3.11
CA ALA A 21 -1.16 9.30 -3.92
C ALA A 21 0.25 8.74 -3.71
N GLN A 22 0.61 8.40 -2.48
CA GLN A 22 1.91 7.81 -2.18
C GLN A 22 2.09 6.45 -2.85
N VAL A 23 1.04 5.65 -2.86
CA VAL A 23 1.05 4.33 -3.49
C VAL A 23 1.25 4.45 -5.00
N LEU A 24 0.57 5.40 -5.62
CA LEU A 24 0.71 5.63 -7.05
C LEU A 24 2.10 6.13 -7.43
N GLU A 25 2.71 6.95 -6.57
CA GLU A 25 4.05 7.48 -6.80
C GLU A 25 5.11 6.39 -6.85
N ILE A 26 4.95 5.34 -6.07
CA ILE A 26 5.91 4.23 -6.06
C ILE A 26 5.63 3.20 -7.15
N GLY A 27 4.64 3.47 -8.01
CA GLY A 27 4.37 2.64 -9.17
C GLY A 27 3.43 1.48 -8.92
N ILE A 28 2.66 1.53 -7.86
CA ILE A 28 1.68 0.48 -7.55
C ILE A 28 0.31 0.92 -8.08
N ALA A 29 -0.36 0.02 -8.81
CA ALA A 29 -1.68 0.30 -9.35
C ALA A 29 -2.70 0.46 -8.23
N LYS A 30 -3.67 1.36 -8.45
CA LYS A 30 -4.72 1.63 -7.50
C LYS A 30 -5.51 0.38 -7.13
N SER A 31 -5.81 -0.47 -8.12
CA SER A 31 -6.53 -1.72 -7.90
C SER A 31 -5.74 -2.66 -6.99
N THR A 32 -4.44 -2.71 -7.15
CA THR A 32 -3.57 -3.53 -6.29
C THR A 32 -3.60 -3.01 -4.85
N PHE A 33 -3.57 -1.70 -4.69
CA PHE A 33 -3.64 -1.09 -3.37
C PHE A 33 -4.96 -1.42 -2.68
N TYR A 34 -6.07 -1.32 -3.38
CA TYR A 34 -7.37 -1.63 -2.81
C TYR A 34 -7.51 -3.12 -2.44
N ALA A 35 -6.98 -4.00 -3.28
CA ALA A 35 -6.96 -5.43 -2.98
C ALA A 35 -6.14 -5.71 -1.71
N TYR A 36 -5.00 -5.05 -1.60
CA TYR A 36 -4.16 -5.16 -0.41
C TYR A 36 -4.88 -4.68 0.84
N ALA A 37 -5.49 -3.51 0.77
CA ALA A 37 -6.20 -2.92 1.91
C ALA A 37 -7.34 -3.81 2.37
N LYS A 38 -8.08 -4.38 1.42
CA LYS A 38 -9.18 -5.28 1.73
C LYS A 38 -8.69 -6.56 2.39
N GLN A 39 -7.62 -7.12 1.87
CA GLN A 39 -7.06 -8.38 2.36
C GLN A 39 -6.44 -8.22 3.75
N ARG A 40 -5.78 -7.09 3.98
CA ARG A 40 -5.11 -6.80 5.25
C ARG A 40 -6.00 -6.10 6.26
N GLY A 41 -7.14 -5.60 5.84
CA GLY A 41 -8.06 -4.89 6.71
C GLY A 41 -7.56 -3.53 7.18
N VAL A 42 -6.83 -2.82 6.34
CA VAL A 42 -6.20 -1.53 6.68
C VAL A 42 -6.91 -0.35 6.02
N GLU A 43 -8.18 -0.43 5.83
CA GLU A 43 -8.96 0.68 5.27
C GLU A 43 -8.94 1.90 6.18
#